data_bdbe6980ebde64578ebcef2bdbe61a45
#
_entry.id   bdbe6980ebde64578ebcef2bdbe61a45
#
_cell.length_a   1.000
_cell.length_b   1.000
_cell.length_c   1.000
_cell.angle_alpha   90.00
_cell.angle_beta   90.00
_cell.angle_gamma   90.00
#
_symmetry.space_group_name_H-M   'P 1'
#
loop_
_entity.id
_entity.type
_entity.pdbx_description
1 polymer ?
#
loop_
_entity_poly.entity_id
_entity_poly.type
_entity_poly.pdbx_seq_one_letter_code
_entity_poly.pdbx_strand_id
1 'polypeptide(L)'
;MVSARAVGSSSGGLWVTPFCGRIEGQKGGDKMESVVNTGMSISDWSGLVAMVVALCSLLSPALTAYFNNRHQQKMKEIEYAHQEQVEHQAYEREIYEGYIRAAGAAIQSASPENLKEYGSHSALVAYHVPENVRDDILKLDKQIRYSGLYDDKLEAKVDLLSKIVTELRTLK
;
A
#
# COMPACT_ATOMS: atom_id res chain seq x y z
N MET A 1 2.03 -2.84 32.15
CA MET A 1 2.64 -4.09 31.68
C MET A 1 2.39 -4.18 30.19
N VAL A 2 3.39 -3.79 29.39
CA VAL A 2 3.33 -3.76 27.92
C VAL A 2 4.17 -4.94 27.43
N SER A 3 3.52 -5.93 26.81
CA SER A 3 4.16 -7.12 26.26
C SER A 3 4.67 -6.80 24.84
N ALA A 4 5.97 -6.72 24.70
CA ALA A 4 6.65 -6.59 23.41
C ALA A 4 6.68 -7.95 22.71
N ARG A 5 6.04 -8.05 21.55
CA ARG A 5 6.11 -9.22 20.66
C ARG A 5 7.27 -9.03 19.68
N ALA A 6 8.27 -9.85 19.81
CA ALA A 6 9.42 -9.92 18.91
C ALA A 6 8.98 -10.45 17.53
N VAL A 7 9.30 -9.70 16.47
CA VAL A 7 9.16 -10.13 15.08
C VAL A 7 10.44 -10.90 14.72
N GLY A 8 10.29 -12.18 14.44
CA GLY A 8 11.37 -13.07 14.00
C GLY A 8 11.80 -12.74 12.57
N SER A 9 13.06 -12.34 12.44
CA SER A 9 13.76 -12.16 11.15
C SER A 9 14.10 -13.56 10.59
N SER A 10 13.42 -13.96 9.51
CA SER A 10 13.77 -15.14 8.72
C SER A 10 14.80 -14.76 7.66
N SER A 11 16.07 -15.01 7.95
CA SER A 11 17.16 -14.91 6.98
C SER A 11 17.12 -16.16 6.06
N GLY A 12 16.59 -16.01 4.86
CA GLY A 12 16.66 -16.99 3.78
C GLY A 12 18.09 -17.08 3.24
N GLY A 13 18.86 -18.05 3.72
CA GLY A 13 20.19 -18.36 3.19
C GLY A 13 20.09 -18.92 1.77
N LEU A 14 20.67 -18.24 0.80
CA LEU A 14 20.93 -18.77 -0.52
C LEU A 14 22.02 -19.85 -0.41
N TRP A 15 21.63 -21.10 -0.57
CA TRP A 15 22.55 -22.22 -0.73
C TRP A 15 23.11 -22.18 -2.16
N VAL A 16 24.33 -21.67 -2.28
CA VAL A 16 25.13 -21.87 -3.49
C VAL A 16 25.82 -23.22 -3.37
N THR A 17 25.35 -24.22 -4.09
CA THR A 17 26.04 -25.51 -4.21
C THR A 17 27.21 -25.36 -5.18
N PRO A 18 28.43 -25.66 -4.76
CA PRO A 18 29.55 -25.74 -5.70
C PRO A 18 29.43 -27.05 -6.49
N PHE A 19 29.17 -26.93 -7.77
CA PHE A 19 29.20 -28.05 -8.71
C PHE A 19 30.65 -28.40 -9.00
N CYS A 20 31.19 -29.34 -8.19
CA CYS A 20 32.51 -29.90 -8.42
C CYS A 20 32.38 -31.08 -9.39
N GLY A 21 32.41 -30.77 -10.69
CA GLY A 21 32.47 -31.79 -11.75
C GLY A 21 33.86 -32.40 -11.85
N ARG A 22 33.98 -33.64 -11.37
CA ARG A 22 35.19 -34.48 -11.55
C ARG A 22 35.29 -34.85 -13.04
N ILE A 23 36.30 -34.35 -13.77
CA ILE A 23 36.63 -34.76 -15.13
C ILE A 23 37.49 -36.04 -15.02
N GLU A 24 36.87 -37.19 -15.20
CA GLU A 24 37.63 -38.44 -15.47
C GLU A 24 38.06 -38.45 -16.90
N GLY A 25 39.38 -38.58 -17.07
CA GLY A 25 40.02 -38.71 -18.35
C GLY A 25 39.72 -40.03 -19.03
N GLN A 26 39.08 -39.96 -20.20
CA GLN A 26 38.96 -41.11 -21.10
C GLN A 26 39.98 -41.02 -22.23
N LYS A 27 40.94 -41.91 -22.11
CA LYS A 27 41.99 -42.17 -23.13
C LYS A 27 41.41 -43.20 -24.09
N GLY A 28 41.11 -42.83 -25.30
CA GLY A 28 40.66 -43.73 -26.34
C GLY A 28 41.02 -43.16 -27.71
N GLY A 29 42.02 -43.80 -28.32
CA GLY A 29 42.49 -43.42 -29.62
C GLY A 29 41.62 -43.97 -30.75
N ASP A 30 41.81 -43.39 -31.86
CA ASP A 30 41.81 -43.97 -33.20
C ASP A 30 40.77 -43.46 -34.18
N LYS A 31 41.33 -42.98 -35.29
CA LYS A 31 40.81 -42.88 -36.67
C LYS A 31 39.62 -41.97 -36.88
N MET A 32 39.92 -40.77 -37.27
CA MET A 32 38.98 -39.99 -38.05
C MET A 32 39.43 -39.83 -39.49
N GLU A 33 38.59 -40.42 -40.33
CA GLU A 33 38.56 -40.14 -41.77
C GLU A 33 38.42 -38.66 -42.05
N SER A 34 39.21 -38.23 -43.03
CA SER A 34 39.20 -36.85 -43.55
C SER A 34 37.84 -36.54 -44.20
N VAL A 35 36.94 -35.93 -43.45
CA VAL A 35 35.86 -35.17 -44.05
C VAL A 35 36.37 -33.79 -44.36
N VAL A 36 36.35 -33.45 -45.63
CA VAL A 36 36.68 -32.14 -46.18
C VAL A 36 35.86 -31.08 -45.44
N ASN A 37 36.47 -30.39 -44.54
CA ASN A 37 35.81 -29.35 -43.78
C ASN A 37 36.26 -28.01 -44.34
N THR A 38 35.35 -27.25 -44.87
CA THR A 38 35.45 -25.86 -45.26
C THR A 38 35.95 -25.07 -44.06
N GLY A 39 37.26 -24.89 -44.05
CA GLY A 39 38.19 -24.28 -43.19
C GLY A 39 37.74 -23.08 -42.35
N MET A 40 37.08 -23.32 -41.25
CA MET A 40 37.23 -22.43 -40.09
C MET A 40 38.19 -23.11 -39.13
N SER A 41 39.35 -22.54 -38.90
CA SER A 41 40.36 -23.05 -37.97
C SER A 41 39.77 -23.07 -36.53
N ILE A 42 40.16 -24.07 -35.73
CA ILE A 42 39.76 -24.16 -34.31
C ILE A 42 40.11 -22.87 -33.56
N SER A 43 41.19 -22.18 -33.99
CA SER A 43 41.56 -20.85 -33.47
C SER A 43 40.54 -19.77 -33.75
N ASP A 44 39.86 -19.82 -34.90
CA ASP A 44 38.83 -18.83 -35.25
C ASP A 44 37.55 -19.01 -34.41
N TRP A 45 37.20 -20.25 -34.06
CA TRP A 45 36.12 -20.54 -33.15
C TRP A 45 36.38 -20.03 -31.73
N SER A 46 37.61 -20.13 -31.24
CA SER A 46 37.96 -19.63 -29.91
C SER A 46 37.83 -18.12 -29.81
N GLY A 47 38.21 -17.39 -30.87
CA GLY A 47 38.03 -15.95 -30.95
C GLY A 47 36.58 -15.52 -30.99
N LEU A 48 35.75 -16.26 -31.72
CA LEU A 48 34.31 -15.96 -31.81
C LEU A 48 33.62 -16.20 -30.48
N VAL A 49 33.89 -17.30 -29.79
CA VAL A 49 33.37 -17.57 -28.45
C VAL A 49 33.79 -16.51 -27.43
N ALA A 50 35.09 -16.12 -27.46
CA ALA A 50 35.60 -15.07 -26.58
C ALA A 50 34.87 -13.72 -26.82
N MET A 51 34.61 -13.38 -28.08
CA MET A 51 33.88 -12.17 -28.43
C MET A 51 32.42 -12.20 -27.91
N VAL A 52 31.73 -13.32 -28.06
CA VAL A 52 30.37 -13.48 -27.54
C VAL A 52 30.34 -13.36 -26.02
N VAL A 53 31.27 -14.01 -25.31
CA VAL A 53 31.37 -13.91 -23.85
C VAL A 53 31.63 -12.47 -23.41
N ALA A 54 32.52 -11.76 -24.10
CA ALA A 54 32.80 -10.36 -23.81
C ALA A 54 31.57 -9.46 -24.02
N LEU A 55 30.82 -9.66 -25.10
CA LEU A 55 29.57 -8.94 -25.36
C LEU A 55 28.51 -9.23 -24.31
N CYS A 56 28.32 -10.50 -23.93
CA CYS A 56 27.38 -10.88 -22.86
C CYS A 56 27.79 -10.25 -21.52
N SER A 57 29.08 -10.18 -21.22
CA SER A 57 29.56 -9.57 -19.98
C SER A 57 29.33 -8.06 -19.91
N LEU A 58 29.37 -7.36 -21.06
CA LEU A 58 29.04 -5.93 -21.12
C LEU A 58 27.54 -5.66 -21.09
N LEU A 59 26.75 -6.50 -21.74
CA LEU A 59 25.29 -6.31 -21.80
C LEU A 59 24.56 -6.70 -20.51
N SER A 60 25.09 -7.70 -19.79
CA SER A 60 24.45 -8.22 -18.57
C SER A 60 24.20 -7.15 -17.51
N PRO A 61 25.18 -6.33 -17.11
CA PRO A 61 24.92 -5.27 -16.11
C PRO A 61 23.96 -4.19 -16.63
N ALA A 62 24.00 -3.85 -17.91
CA ALA A 62 23.10 -2.88 -18.51
C ALA A 62 21.64 -3.37 -18.50
N LEU A 63 21.42 -4.63 -18.88
CA LEU A 63 20.09 -5.26 -18.80
C LEU A 63 19.59 -5.37 -17.37
N THR A 64 20.44 -5.78 -16.45
CA THR A 64 20.10 -5.87 -15.04
C THR A 64 19.70 -4.50 -14.48
N ALA A 65 20.47 -3.45 -14.79
CA ALA A 65 20.16 -2.10 -14.37
C ALA A 65 18.83 -1.60 -14.98
N TYR A 66 18.58 -1.90 -16.25
CA TYR A 66 17.34 -1.54 -16.94
C TYR A 66 16.12 -2.20 -16.29
N PHE A 67 16.17 -3.51 -16.06
CA PHE A 67 15.06 -4.22 -15.43
C PHE A 67 14.84 -3.78 -13.97
N ASN A 68 15.93 -3.59 -13.22
CA ASN A 68 15.86 -3.12 -11.85
C ASN A 68 15.24 -1.72 -11.76
N ASN A 69 15.68 -0.81 -12.63
CA ASN A 69 15.13 0.56 -12.66
C ASN A 69 13.63 0.55 -13.02
N ARG A 70 13.24 -0.25 -14.02
CA ARG A 70 11.83 -0.39 -14.39
C ARG A 70 10.98 -1.00 -13.28
N HIS A 71 11.54 -1.99 -12.57
CA HIS A 71 10.88 -2.58 -11.41
C HIS A 71 10.71 -1.57 -10.28
N GLN A 72 11.75 -0.80 -9.97
CA GLN A 72 11.70 0.25 -8.95
C GLN A 72 10.69 1.35 -9.29
N GLN A 73 10.56 1.74 -10.55
CA GLN A 73 9.54 2.71 -10.97
C GLN A 73 8.12 2.19 -10.70
N LYS A 74 7.84 0.94 -11.05
CA LYS A 74 6.54 0.32 -10.78
C LYS A 74 6.26 0.18 -9.28
N MET A 75 7.26 -0.16 -8.50
CA MET A 75 7.11 -0.26 -7.03
C MET A 75 6.80 1.11 -6.41
N LYS A 76 7.46 2.17 -6.86
CA LYS A 76 7.16 3.54 -6.40
C LYS A 76 5.76 3.99 -6.79
N GLU A 77 5.30 3.66 -7.99
CA GLU A 77 3.96 3.99 -8.45
C GLU A 77 2.88 3.32 -7.57
N ILE A 78 3.08 2.03 -7.23
CA ILE A 78 2.20 1.31 -6.31
C ILE A 78 2.26 1.90 -4.89
N GLU A 79 3.45 2.24 -4.44
CA GLU A 79 3.66 2.84 -3.11
C GLU A 79 2.98 4.21 -3.00
N TYR A 80 3.12 5.08 -4.00
CA TYR A 80 2.42 6.36 -4.05
C TYR A 80 0.90 6.19 -4.06
N ALA A 81 0.37 5.29 -4.89
CA ALA A 81 -1.07 5.02 -4.92
C ALA A 81 -1.59 4.49 -3.58
N HIS A 82 -0.81 3.63 -2.91
CA HIS A 82 -1.16 3.16 -1.58
C HIS A 82 -1.09 4.27 -0.52
N GLN A 83 -0.06 5.11 -0.57
CA GLN A 83 0.08 6.24 0.35
C GLN A 83 -1.06 7.24 0.19
N GLU A 84 -1.45 7.58 -1.04
CA GLU A 84 -2.59 8.44 -1.31
C GLU A 84 -3.89 7.89 -0.73
N GLN A 85 -4.12 6.57 -0.86
CA GLN A 85 -5.28 5.92 -0.25
C GLN A 85 -5.26 5.99 1.28
N VAL A 86 -4.10 5.76 1.90
CA VAL A 86 -3.95 5.84 3.36
C VAL A 86 -4.19 7.27 3.87
N GLU A 87 -3.63 8.26 3.18
CA GLU A 87 -3.83 9.68 3.51
C GLU A 87 -5.29 10.11 3.37
N HIS A 88 -5.96 9.66 2.29
CA HIS A 88 -7.38 9.93 2.09
C HIS A 88 -8.24 9.31 3.21
N GLN A 89 -7.98 8.05 3.57
CA GLN A 89 -8.69 7.39 4.67
C GLN A 89 -8.42 8.03 6.03
N ALA A 90 -7.19 8.50 6.26
CA ALA A 90 -6.85 9.22 7.49
C ALA A 90 -7.58 10.56 7.57
N TYR A 91 -7.66 11.30 6.47
CA TYR A 91 -8.40 12.56 6.37
C TYR A 91 -9.91 12.37 6.61
N GLU A 92 -10.52 11.36 5.98
CA GLU A 92 -11.95 11.06 6.22
C GLU A 92 -12.21 10.68 7.68
N ARG A 93 -11.31 9.90 8.28
CA ARG A 93 -11.41 9.55 9.71
C ARG A 93 -11.37 10.78 10.59
N GLU A 94 -10.45 11.70 10.34
CA GLU A 94 -10.32 12.95 11.11
C GLU A 94 -11.60 13.78 11.04
N ILE A 95 -12.22 13.90 9.85
CA ILE A 95 -13.50 14.58 9.65
C ILE A 95 -14.60 13.93 10.49
N TYR A 96 -14.74 12.61 10.45
CA TYR A 96 -15.78 11.89 11.17
C TYR A 96 -15.56 11.92 12.68
N GLU A 97 -14.34 11.75 13.15
CA GLU A 97 -14.01 11.84 14.58
C GLU A 97 -14.21 13.26 15.12
N GLY A 98 -13.86 14.28 14.34
CA GLY A 98 -14.12 15.69 14.67
C GLY A 98 -15.60 15.97 14.83
N TYR A 99 -16.43 15.50 13.90
CA TYR A 99 -17.88 15.61 13.97
C TYR A 99 -18.47 14.92 15.20
N ILE A 100 -18.09 13.67 15.46
CA ILE A 100 -18.60 12.90 16.60
C ILE A 100 -18.28 13.61 17.92
N ARG A 101 -17.05 14.13 18.05
CA ARG A 101 -16.61 14.88 19.24
C ARG A 101 -17.42 16.17 19.42
N ALA A 102 -17.54 16.97 18.35
CA ALA A 102 -18.27 18.22 18.38
C ALA A 102 -19.78 18.01 18.63
N ALA A 103 -20.39 16.97 18.05
CA ALA A 103 -21.77 16.61 18.30
C ALA A 103 -22.00 16.18 19.74
N GLY A 104 -21.11 15.35 20.30
CA GLY A 104 -21.16 14.95 21.70
C GLY A 104 -21.07 16.15 22.66
N ALA A 105 -20.14 17.09 22.41
CA ALA A 105 -19.99 18.30 23.19
C ALA A 105 -21.24 19.20 23.10
N ALA A 106 -21.81 19.39 21.91
CA ALA A 106 -23.01 20.20 21.71
C ALA A 106 -24.28 19.58 22.34
N ILE A 107 -24.38 18.24 22.39
CA ILE A 107 -25.46 17.54 23.06
C ILE A 107 -25.37 17.71 24.59
N GLN A 108 -24.16 17.62 25.16
CA GLN A 108 -23.93 17.79 26.59
C GLN A 108 -24.09 19.22 27.05
N SER A 109 -23.64 20.19 26.27
CA SER A 109 -23.65 21.60 26.60
C SER A 109 -23.83 22.41 25.33
N ALA A 110 -25.00 23.00 25.16
CA ALA A 110 -25.32 23.88 24.03
C ALA A 110 -24.68 25.30 24.19
N SER A 111 -23.40 25.36 24.57
CA SER A 111 -22.69 26.65 24.62
C SER A 111 -22.51 27.22 23.22
N PRO A 112 -22.39 28.56 23.07
CA PRO A 112 -22.15 29.18 21.77
C PRO A 112 -20.88 28.64 21.07
N GLU A 113 -19.83 28.31 21.82
CA GLU A 113 -18.60 27.74 21.32
C GLU A 113 -18.81 26.35 20.76
N ASN A 114 -19.47 25.46 21.56
CA ASN A 114 -19.76 24.08 21.13
C ASN A 114 -20.68 24.05 19.92
N LEU A 115 -21.67 24.95 19.84
CA LEU A 115 -22.57 25.05 18.70
C LEU A 115 -21.84 25.55 17.43
N LYS A 116 -20.88 26.45 17.58
CA LYS A 116 -20.05 26.92 16.47
C LYS A 116 -19.15 25.81 15.96
N GLU A 117 -18.47 25.10 16.85
CA GLU A 117 -17.60 23.97 16.49
C GLU A 117 -18.41 22.85 15.83
N TYR A 118 -19.53 22.48 16.43
CA TYR A 118 -20.46 21.50 15.85
C TYR A 118 -20.91 21.91 14.44
N GLY A 119 -21.32 23.17 14.25
CA GLY A 119 -21.76 23.69 12.96
C GLY A 119 -20.69 23.59 11.87
N SER A 120 -19.43 23.84 12.22
CA SER A 120 -18.32 23.71 11.25
C SER A 120 -18.07 22.25 10.84
N HIS A 121 -18.05 21.33 11.81
CA HIS A 121 -17.83 19.90 11.54
C HIS A 121 -19.04 19.24 10.86
N SER A 122 -20.28 19.62 11.21
CA SER A 122 -21.47 19.05 10.57
C SER A 122 -21.58 19.43 9.09
N ALA A 123 -21.23 20.67 8.74
CA ALA A 123 -21.18 21.09 7.34
C ALA A 123 -20.14 20.32 6.53
N LEU A 124 -18.96 20.07 7.12
CA LEU A 124 -17.88 19.34 6.46
C LEU A 124 -18.27 17.86 6.25
N VAL A 125 -18.80 17.19 7.28
CA VAL A 125 -19.25 15.80 7.17
C VAL A 125 -20.40 15.67 6.17
N ALA A 126 -21.38 16.56 6.19
CA ALA A 126 -22.52 16.52 5.27
C ALA A 126 -22.12 16.59 3.78
N TYR A 127 -20.93 17.12 3.48
CA TYR A 127 -20.38 17.12 2.12
C TYR A 127 -19.81 15.75 1.73
N HIS A 128 -19.25 14.99 2.67
CA HIS A 128 -18.54 13.73 2.41
C HIS A 128 -19.42 12.48 2.53
N VAL A 129 -20.64 12.60 3.09
CA VAL A 129 -21.50 11.44 3.32
C VAL A 129 -22.61 11.31 2.27
N PRO A 130 -23.14 10.09 2.04
CA PRO A 130 -24.29 9.86 1.18
C PRO A 130 -25.55 10.50 1.76
N GLU A 131 -26.59 10.64 0.90
CA GLU A 131 -27.80 11.40 1.19
C GLU A 131 -28.59 10.89 2.42
N ASN A 132 -28.66 9.57 2.61
CA ASN A 132 -29.32 8.97 3.76
C ASN A 132 -28.71 9.40 5.11
N VAL A 133 -27.37 9.41 5.20
CA VAL A 133 -26.66 9.84 6.42
C VAL A 133 -26.76 11.35 6.60
N ARG A 134 -26.71 12.10 5.49
CA ARG A 134 -26.88 13.56 5.49
C ARG A 134 -28.22 13.99 6.08
N ASP A 135 -29.30 13.28 5.76
CA ASP A 135 -30.63 13.56 6.30
C ASP A 135 -30.68 13.38 7.82
N ASP A 136 -30.02 12.35 8.33
CA ASP A 136 -29.97 12.10 9.78
C ASP A 136 -29.08 13.13 10.49
N ILE A 137 -28.00 13.58 9.88
CA ILE A 137 -27.19 14.71 10.37
C ILE A 137 -28.01 15.99 10.44
N LEU A 138 -28.80 16.30 9.41
CA LEU A 138 -29.67 17.47 9.39
C LEU A 138 -30.80 17.40 10.44
N LYS A 139 -31.32 16.19 10.73
CA LYS A 139 -32.29 15.99 11.80
C LYS A 139 -31.65 16.27 13.17
N LEU A 140 -30.43 15.75 13.38
CA LEU A 140 -29.68 16.00 14.61
C LEU A 140 -29.35 17.48 14.78
N ASP A 141 -28.94 18.18 13.70
CA ASP A 141 -28.68 19.62 13.71
C ASP A 141 -29.92 20.42 14.17
N LYS A 142 -31.08 20.10 13.61
CA LYS A 142 -32.34 20.71 14.04
C LYS A 142 -32.63 20.45 15.53
N GLN A 143 -32.43 19.23 16.00
CA GLN A 143 -32.67 18.90 17.41
C GLN A 143 -31.69 19.62 18.34
N ILE A 144 -30.43 19.76 17.98
CA ILE A 144 -29.42 20.48 18.79
C ILE A 144 -29.71 21.98 18.83
N ARG A 145 -30.05 22.60 17.70
CA ARG A 145 -30.25 24.07 17.60
C ARG A 145 -31.58 24.54 18.19
N TYR A 146 -32.65 23.74 18.05
CA TYR A 146 -33.98 24.16 18.42
C TYR A 146 -34.47 23.61 19.78
N SER A 147 -33.76 22.68 20.38
CA SER A 147 -34.08 22.22 21.72
C SER A 147 -33.50 23.18 22.77
N GLY A 148 -34.38 23.77 23.54
CA GLY A 148 -33.98 24.62 24.66
C GLY A 148 -33.25 23.82 25.76
N LEU A 149 -32.68 24.54 26.73
CA LEU A 149 -31.87 24.02 27.86
C LEU A 149 -32.56 22.96 28.76
N TYR A 150 -33.88 22.75 28.61
CA TYR A 150 -34.69 21.74 29.36
C TYR A 150 -35.27 20.78 28.34
N ASP A 151 -34.54 19.74 28.00
CA ASP A 151 -35.00 18.84 26.95
C ASP A 151 -35.12 17.39 27.46
N ASP A 152 -36.37 16.91 27.54
CA ASP A 152 -36.71 15.48 27.76
C ASP A 152 -36.23 14.58 26.60
N LYS A 153 -35.54 15.14 25.61
CA LYS A 153 -35.10 14.48 24.35
C LYS A 153 -33.61 14.21 24.26
N LEU A 154 -32.89 14.29 25.40
CA LEU A 154 -31.44 13.98 25.41
C LEU A 154 -31.18 12.56 24.86
N GLU A 155 -31.98 11.59 25.32
CA GLU A 155 -31.86 10.19 24.86
C GLU A 155 -32.07 10.06 23.35
N ALA A 156 -33.07 10.72 22.79
CA ALA A 156 -33.32 10.71 21.34
C ALA A 156 -32.19 11.31 20.52
N LYS A 157 -31.48 12.32 21.04
CA LYS A 157 -30.30 12.90 20.37
C LYS A 157 -29.12 11.94 20.41
N VAL A 158 -28.90 11.27 21.53
CA VAL A 158 -27.85 10.27 21.70
C VAL A 158 -28.12 9.07 20.81
N ASP A 159 -29.35 8.61 20.72
CA ASP A 159 -29.74 7.50 19.84
C ASP A 159 -29.52 7.84 18.37
N LEU A 160 -29.91 9.05 17.95
CA LEU A 160 -29.70 9.50 16.58
C LEU A 160 -28.21 9.64 16.26
N LEU A 161 -27.41 10.18 17.18
CA LEU A 161 -25.95 10.23 17.01
C LEU A 161 -25.37 8.81 16.93
N SER A 162 -25.80 7.88 17.77
CA SER A 162 -25.35 6.48 17.74
C SER A 162 -25.67 5.81 16.39
N LYS A 163 -26.84 6.07 15.83
CA LYS A 163 -27.24 5.62 14.50
C LYS A 163 -26.27 6.17 13.43
N ILE A 164 -26.06 7.49 13.43
CA ILE A 164 -25.12 8.14 12.48
C ILE A 164 -23.72 7.53 12.59
N VAL A 165 -23.20 7.33 13.79
CA VAL A 165 -21.88 6.71 14.02
C VAL A 165 -21.82 5.29 13.45
N THR A 166 -22.90 4.53 13.60
CA THR A 166 -22.96 3.16 13.05
C THR A 166 -22.94 3.19 11.53
N GLU A 167 -23.70 4.09 10.91
CA GLU A 167 -23.71 4.25 9.45
C GLU A 167 -22.35 4.74 8.91
N LEU A 168 -21.70 5.70 9.57
CA LEU A 168 -20.36 6.17 9.20
C LEU A 168 -19.30 5.06 9.26
N ARG A 169 -19.44 4.08 10.15
CA ARG A 169 -18.56 2.91 10.22
C ARG A 169 -18.75 1.95 9.04
N THR A 170 -19.93 1.90 8.46
CA THR A 170 -20.21 1.03 7.30
C THR A 170 -19.75 1.60 5.97
N LEU A 171 -19.40 2.89 5.92
CA LEU A 171 -18.88 3.56 4.73
C LEU A 171 -17.38 3.28 4.48
N LYS A 172 -16.71 2.59 5.39
CA LYS A 172 -15.32 2.13 5.27
C LYS A 172 -15.26 0.78 4.56
#